data_c6cc7b7d5434c61f99995fe68260c965
#
_entry.id   c6cc7b7d5434c61f99995fe68260c965
#
_cell.length_a   1.000
_cell.length_b   1.000
_cell.length_c   1.000
_cell.angle_alpha   90.00
_cell.angle_beta   90.00
_cell.angle_gamma   90.00
#
_symmetry.space_group_name_H-M   'P 1'
#
loop_
_entity.id
_entity.type
_entity.pdbx_description
1 polymer ?
#
loop_
_entity_poly.entity_id
_entity_poly.type
_entity_poly.pdbx_seq_one_letter_code
_entity_poly.pdbx_strand_id
1 'polypeptide(L)'
;IMVRYFLILSLLFFSACSQKVNQSPYVIVLGIAQDGGVPHASCSKSCCINRWDKPEKKVMVTSLGIVDPNTNETWMIDATPDFPKQFELLTQNNQEKLKGIFLTHAHMGHYTGLMHLGREVMGAKSIPVYAMPRMKKYLSSNGPWSQLVILDNIELNKLKNGKKVKLNKRMSITPFLVPHRDEYSETVGYKIQGPDKSLIFIPDIDKWEKWDKDIVNIASENDYALIDGSFYTANELPGRDMSEIPHPFIIESMAKFKSLSNNDKFKIHFIHLNHTNPALTNNSNAQNQIKNTGFNIAQRGQAFKL
;
A
#
# COMPACT_ATOMS: atom_id res chain seq x y z
N ILE A 1 -40.46 -73.07 8.47
CA ILE A 1 -39.85 -72.11 9.43
C ILE A 1 -38.84 -71.25 8.62
N MET A 2 -39.25 -69.97 8.29
CA MET A 2 -38.39 -69.04 7.61
C MET A 2 -37.79 -68.13 8.66
N VAL A 3 -36.46 -68.07 8.79
CA VAL A 3 -35.69 -67.17 9.65
C VAL A 3 -35.34 -65.96 8.80
N ARG A 4 -35.89 -64.76 9.14
CA ARG A 4 -35.54 -63.48 8.53
C ARG A 4 -34.32 -62.91 9.28
N TYR A 5 -33.19 -62.76 8.58
CA TYR A 5 -32.04 -61.99 9.07
C TYR A 5 -32.27 -60.52 8.81
N PHE A 6 -32.33 -59.72 9.87
CA PHE A 6 -32.25 -58.25 9.80
C PHE A 6 -30.79 -57.81 9.78
N LEU A 7 -30.33 -57.31 8.65
CA LEU A 7 -29.04 -56.61 8.56
C LEU A 7 -29.21 -55.20 9.09
N ILE A 8 -28.61 -54.88 10.25
CA ILE A 8 -28.50 -53.52 10.78
C ILE A 8 -27.27 -52.89 10.12
N LEU A 9 -27.51 -51.99 9.17
CA LEU A 9 -26.47 -51.19 8.52
C LEU A 9 -26.15 -49.95 9.43
N SER A 10 -25.11 -50.04 10.25
CA SER A 10 -24.62 -48.90 11.05
C SER A 10 -23.88 -47.90 10.15
N LEU A 11 -24.51 -46.79 9.81
CA LEU A 11 -23.90 -45.63 9.16
C LEU A 11 -22.97 -44.92 10.16
N LEU A 12 -21.68 -45.15 10.06
CA LEU A 12 -20.65 -44.39 10.73
C LEU A 12 -20.53 -43.02 10.02
N PHE A 13 -21.11 -41.96 10.59
CA PHE A 13 -20.84 -40.60 10.20
C PHE A 13 -19.44 -40.20 10.62
N PHE A 14 -18.48 -40.26 9.69
CA PHE A 14 -17.19 -39.61 9.86
C PHE A 14 -17.43 -38.09 9.76
N SER A 15 -17.55 -37.41 10.88
CA SER A 15 -17.39 -35.96 10.96
C SER A 15 -15.93 -35.61 10.62
N ALA A 16 -15.66 -35.35 9.37
CA ALA A 16 -14.39 -34.77 8.97
C ALA A 16 -14.31 -33.37 9.58
N CYS A 17 -13.68 -33.23 10.74
CA CYS A 17 -13.30 -31.95 11.31
C CYS A 17 -12.22 -31.37 10.39
N SER A 18 -12.64 -30.56 9.40
CA SER A 18 -11.73 -29.79 8.58
C SER A 18 -11.01 -28.80 9.50
N GLN A 19 -9.80 -29.15 9.92
CA GLN A 19 -8.92 -28.18 10.59
C GLN A 19 -8.72 -27.01 9.62
N LYS A 20 -9.30 -25.85 9.92
CA LYS A 20 -8.98 -24.61 9.21
C LYS A 20 -7.48 -24.40 9.34
N VAL A 21 -6.76 -24.57 8.25
CA VAL A 21 -5.33 -24.24 8.20
C VAL A 21 -5.20 -22.77 8.57
N ASN A 22 -4.50 -22.51 9.67
CA ASN A 22 -4.29 -21.13 10.14
C ASN A 22 -3.30 -20.44 9.20
N GLN A 23 -3.82 -19.69 8.23
CA GLN A 23 -3.00 -18.95 7.27
C GLN A 23 -2.56 -17.62 7.88
N SER A 24 -1.29 -17.28 7.69
CA SER A 24 -0.76 -15.96 8.13
C SER A 24 -1.41 -14.83 7.35
N PRO A 25 -1.80 -13.73 8.02
CA PRO A 25 -2.17 -12.51 7.32
C PRO A 25 -0.97 -11.97 6.54
N TYR A 26 -1.26 -11.14 5.55
CA TYR A 26 -0.21 -10.57 4.70
C TYR A 26 -0.56 -9.19 4.18
N VAL A 27 0.48 -8.45 3.80
CA VAL A 27 0.37 -7.23 3.00
C VAL A 27 0.69 -7.57 1.55
N ILE A 28 -0.11 -7.10 0.61
CA ILE A 28 0.11 -7.24 -0.83
C ILE A 28 0.30 -5.87 -1.49
N VAL A 29 1.27 -5.77 -2.39
CA VAL A 29 1.52 -4.55 -3.17
C VAL A 29 0.53 -4.48 -4.33
N LEU A 30 -0.28 -3.43 -4.39
CA LEU A 30 -1.28 -3.21 -5.44
C LEU A 30 -0.78 -2.30 -6.57
N GLY A 31 0.23 -1.48 -6.28
CA GLY A 31 0.89 -0.60 -7.23
C GLY A 31 2.17 -0.04 -6.66
N ILE A 32 3.05 0.48 -7.53
CA ILE A 32 4.38 0.94 -7.14
C ILE A 32 4.79 2.28 -7.76
N ALA A 33 3.96 2.89 -8.61
CA ALA A 33 4.28 4.16 -9.24
C ALA A 33 3.86 5.36 -8.40
N GLN A 34 4.54 6.47 -8.58
CA GLN A 34 4.14 7.76 -8.03
C GLN A 34 2.82 8.24 -8.66
N ASP A 35 2.09 9.04 -7.98
CA ASP A 35 0.83 9.75 -8.21
C ASP A 35 0.11 9.55 -9.55
N GLY A 36 0.79 9.83 -10.65
CA GLY A 36 0.21 9.80 -11.99
C GLY A 36 0.31 8.44 -12.69
N GLY A 37 0.95 7.46 -12.08
CA GLY A 37 1.17 6.14 -12.69
C GLY A 37 2.13 6.15 -13.88
N VAL A 38 2.28 5.00 -14.54
CA VAL A 38 3.08 4.87 -15.77
C VAL A 38 2.28 4.09 -16.80
N PRO A 39 2.07 4.62 -18.03
CA PRO A 39 2.55 5.89 -18.56
C PRO A 39 1.96 7.09 -17.83
N HIS A 40 2.74 8.15 -17.71
CA HIS A 40 2.34 9.39 -17.06
C HIS A 40 1.67 10.34 -18.07
N ALA A 41 0.60 11.00 -17.67
CA ALA A 41 -0.16 11.91 -18.52
C ALA A 41 0.77 12.97 -19.16
N SER A 42 0.58 13.26 -20.45
CA SER A 42 1.39 14.20 -21.23
C SER A 42 2.87 13.80 -21.43
N CYS A 43 3.29 12.61 -21.00
CA CYS A 43 4.66 12.16 -21.20
C CYS A 43 4.84 11.42 -22.53
N SER A 44 5.64 12.01 -23.44
CA SER A 44 6.04 11.42 -24.73
C SER A 44 7.46 10.84 -24.71
N LYS A 45 8.15 10.86 -23.54
CA LYS A 45 9.51 10.34 -23.40
C LYS A 45 9.55 8.81 -23.48
N SER A 46 10.74 8.26 -23.67
CA SER A 46 10.98 6.80 -23.78
C SER A 46 10.43 5.98 -22.61
N CYS A 47 10.36 6.55 -21.41
CA CYS A 47 9.76 5.91 -20.23
C CYS A 47 8.26 5.65 -20.36
N CYS A 48 7.54 6.39 -21.22
CA CYS A 48 6.08 6.31 -21.34
C CYS A 48 5.57 5.93 -22.72
N ILE A 49 6.23 6.42 -23.82
CA ILE A 49 5.69 6.37 -25.16
C ILE A 49 5.31 4.94 -25.64
N ASN A 50 6.07 3.95 -25.24
CA ASN A 50 5.84 2.55 -25.61
C ASN A 50 4.90 1.80 -24.66
N ARG A 51 4.19 2.51 -23.77
CA ARG A 51 3.31 1.93 -22.76
C ARG A 51 1.85 2.31 -22.94
N TRP A 52 1.54 3.34 -23.73
CA TRP A 52 0.17 3.84 -23.91
C TRP A 52 -0.80 2.78 -24.45
N ASP A 53 -0.39 2.03 -25.44
CA ASP A 53 -1.21 1.00 -26.09
C ASP A 53 -0.92 -0.42 -25.55
N LYS A 54 -0.28 -0.51 -24.38
CA LYS A 54 0.17 -1.77 -23.77
C LYS A 54 -0.26 -1.85 -22.30
N PRO A 55 -1.51 -2.25 -22.03
CA PRO A 55 -2.05 -2.32 -20.66
C PRO A 55 -1.19 -3.18 -19.72
N GLU A 56 -0.53 -4.22 -20.23
CA GLU A 56 0.37 -5.09 -19.48
C GLU A 56 1.65 -4.37 -19.00
N LYS A 57 2.02 -3.27 -19.65
CA LYS A 57 3.16 -2.42 -19.28
C LYS A 57 2.78 -1.26 -18.35
N LYS A 58 1.50 -1.12 -18.04
CA LYS A 58 1.05 -0.10 -17.09
C LYS A 58 1.58 -0.41 -15.71
N VAL A 59 2.14 0.61 -15.04
CA VAL A 59 2.51 0.52 -13.62
C VAL A 59 1.51 1.37 -12.83
N MET A 60 0.73 0.69 -11.98
CA MET A 60 -0.29 1.34 -11.16
C MET A 60 0.32 2.14 -10.03
N VAL A 61 -0.42 3.16 -9.61
CA VAL A 61 -0.07 4.06 -8.50
C VAL A 61 0.04 3.27 -7.19
N THR A 62 0.95 3.71 -6.34
CA THR A 62 1.31 3.05 -5.08
C THR A 62 0.12 2.90 -4.15
N SER A 63 -0.17 1.67 -3.80
CA SER A 63 -1.17 1.28 -2.80
C SER A 63 -0.84 -0.10 -2.25
N LEU A 64 -1.25 -0.37 -1.02
CA LEU A 64 -1.12 -1.68 -0.39
C LEU A 64 -2.49 -2.24 -0.02
N GLY A 65 -2.63 -3.55 -0.11
CA GLY A 65 -3.71 -4.31 0.49
C GLY A 65 -3.23 -5.04 1.75
N ILE A 66 -4.05 -5.06 2.79
CA ILE A 66 -3.83 -5.89 3.99
C ILE A 66 -4.90 -6.98 3.96
N VAL A 67 -4.52 -8.23 4.14
CA VAL A 67 -5.41 -9.39 3.98
C VAL A 67 -5.31 -10.30 5.19
N ASP A 68 -6.45 -10.64 5.79
CA ASP A 68 -6.55 -11.77 6.71
C ASP A 68 -7.32 -12.92 6.02
N PRO A 69 -6.63 -13.97 5.54
CA PRO A 69 -7.29 -15.05 4.83
C PRO A 69 -8.20 -15.90 5.74
N ASN A 70 -8.00 -15.86 7.07
CA ASN A 70 -8.83 -16.63 7.99
C ASN A 70 -10.21 -16.00 8.23
N THR A 71 -10.30 -14.67 8.16
CA THR A 71 -11.56 -13.93 8.31
C THR A 71 -12.11 -13.45 6.98
N ASN A 72 -11.33 -13.58 5.90
CA ASN A 72 -11.63 -13.04 4.57
C ASN A 72 -11.84 -11.51 4.57
N GLU A 73 -11.17 -10.82 5.51
CA GLU A 73 -11.21 -9.37 5.66
C GLU A 73 -10.02 -8.73 4.97
N THR A 74 -10.27 -7.59 4.33
CA THR A 74 -9.23 -6.82 3.65
C THR A 74 -9.31 -5.34 4.04
N TRP A 75 -8.16 -4.67 4.00
CA TRP A 75 -8.04 -3.21 4.12
C TRP A 75 -7.13 -2.70 3.02
N MET A 76 -7.32 -1.46 2.62
CA MET A 76 -6.49 -0.80 1.62
C MET A 76 -5.74 0.38 2.24
N ILE A 77 -4.50 0.61 1.84
CA ILE A 77 -3.79 1.85 2.13
C ILE A 77 -3.67 2.62 0.82
N ASP A 78 -4.23 3.82 0.84
CA ASP A 78 -4.44 4.74 -0.27
C ASP A 78 -5.40 4.26 -1.36
N ALA A 79 -6.36 5.13 -1.68
CA ALA A 79 -7.31 4.98 -2.78
C ALA A 79 -6.83 5.81 -3.97
N THR A 80 -6.10 5.18 -4.87
CA THR A 80 -5.39 5.82 -5.98
C THR A 80 -6.26 6.03 -7.21
N PRO A 81 -5.80 6.74 -8.25
CA PRO A 81 -6.48 6.78 -9.56
C PRO A 81 -6.72 5.41 -10.19
N ASP A 82 -5.94 4.39 -9.81
CA ASP A 82 -6.09 3.01 -10.25
C ASP A 82 -7.01 2.16 -9.35
N PHE A 83 -7.77 2.81 -8.46
CA PHE A 83 -8.65 2.17 -7.47
C PHE A 83 -9.50 1.01 -8.04
N PRO A 84 -10.18 1.13 -9.19
CA PRO A 84 -11.03 0.05 -9.69
C PRO A 84 -10.26 -1.26 -9.88
N LYS A 85 -9.06 -1.19 -10.46
CA LYS A 85 -8.24 -2.39 -10.68
C LYS A 85 -7.59 -2.90 -9.40
N GLN A 86 -7.18 -2.01 -8.52
CA GLN A 86 -6.61 -2.35 -7.22
C GLN A 86 -7.66 -2.98 -6.29
N PHE A 87 -8.88 -2.46 -6.33
CA PHE A 87 -10.03 -3.03 -5.60
C PHE A 87 -10.36 -4.44 -6.10
N GLU A 88 -10.42 -4.65 -7.41
CA GLU A 88 -10.64 -5.96 -8.01
C GLU A 88 -9.57 -6.97 -7.58
N LEU A 89 -8.29 -6.58 -7.65
CA LEU A 89 -7.16 -7.43 -7.23
C LEU A 89 -7.22 -7.80 -5.75
N LEU A 90 -7.63 -6.87 -4.89
CA LEU A 90 -7.67 -7.08 -3.44
C LEU A 90 -8.89 -7.87 -2.99
N THR A 91 -10.06 -7.60 -3.55
CA THR A 91 -11.35 -8.07 -3.05
C THR A 91 -12.04 -9.07 -3.97
N GLN A 92 -11.54 -9.26 -5.20
CA GLN A 92 -12.23 -10.00 -6.26
C GLN A 92 -13.63 -9.42 -6.54
N ASN A 93 -13.73 -8.09 -6.55
CA ASN A 93 -14.97 -7.32 -6.68
C ASN A 93 -16.04 -7.59 -5.61
N ASN A 94 -15.66 -8.18 -4.47
CA ASN A 94 -16.56 -8.33 -3.34
C ASN A 94 -16.34 -7.19 -2.34
N GLN A 95 -17.27 -6.22 -2.35
CA GLN A 95 -17.22 -5.05 -1.46
C GLN A 95 -17.24 -5.42 0.03
N GLU A 96 -17.92 -6.50 0.42
CA GLU A 96 -18.02 -6.91 1.82
C GLU A 96 -16.68 -7.33 2.43
N LYS A 97 -15.70 -7.70 1.59
CA LYS A 97 -14.33 -7.99 2.05
C LYS A 97 -13.60 -6.73 2.51
N LEU A 98 -13.87 -5.56 1.90
CA LEU A 98 -13.20 -4.31 2.24
C LEU A 98 -13.73 -3.75 3.56
N LYS A 99 -12.93 -3.81 4.61
CA LYS A 99 -13.26 -3.36 5.97
C LYS A 99 -12.78 -1.96 6.29
N GLY A 100 -12.03 -1.34 5.40
CA GLY A 100 -11.61 0.06 5.53
C GLY A 100 -10.48 0.46 4.60
N ILE A 101 -10.34 1.77 4.46
CA ILE A 101 -9.27 2.41 3.67
C ILE A 101 -8.52 3.36 4.59
N PHE A 102 -7.20 3.27 4.61
CA PHE A 102 -6.31 4.15 5.37
C PHE A 102 -5.62 5.10 4.40
N LEU A 103 -5.68 6.40 4.65
CA LEU A 103 -5.08 7.42 3.78
C LEU A 103 -3.78 7.94 4.38
N THR A 104 -2.76 8.05 3.55
CA THR A 104 -1.47 8.63 3.95
C THR A 104 -1.53 10.15 3.97
N HIS A 105 -1.99 10.79 2.90
CA HIS A 105 -2.05 12.25 2.78
C HIS A 105 -2.89 12.72 1.58
N ALA A 106 -3.02 14.03 1.39
CA ALA A 106 -3.89 14.65 0.38
C ALA A 106 -3.14 15.04 -0.92
N HIS A 107 -2.26 14.18 -1.43
CA HIS A 107 -1.82 14.27 -2.83
C HIS A 107 -2.69 13.37 -3.70
N MET A 108 -2.89 13.78 -4.96
CA MET A 108 -3.92 13.18 -5.83
C MET A 108 -3.75 11.67 -6.03
N GLY A 109 -2.53 11.17 -6.01
CA GLY A 109 -2.23 9.75 -6.16
C GLY A 109 -2.74 8.88 -5.00
N HIS A 110 -3.09 9.46 -3.86
CA HIS A 110 -3.35 8.72 -2.62
C HIS A 110 -4.83 8.68 -2.19
N TYR A 111 -5.68 9.57 -2.73
CA TYR A 111 -7.08 9.67 -2.26
C TYR A 111 -8.13 9.88 -3.35
N THR A 112 -7.74 10.24 -4.58
CA THR A 112 -8.74 10.56 -5.63
C THR A 112 -9.59 9.37 -6.02
N GLY A 113 -9.10 8.16 -5.85
CA GLY A 113 -9.85 6.93 -6.09
C GLY A 113 -11.06 6.73 -5.17
N LEU A 114 -11.14 7.45 -4.04
CA LEU A 114 -12.34 7.44 -3.18
C LEU A 114 -13.61 7.80 -3.95
N MET A 115 -13.52 8.58 -5.03
CA MET A 115 -14.65 8.96 -5.87
C MET A 115 -15.40 7.75 -6.44
N HIS A 116 -14.73 6.62 -6.64
CA HIS A 116 -15.35 5.39 -7.10
C HIS A 116 -16.32 4.77 -6.08
N LEU A 117 -16.25 5.16 -4.81
CA LEU A 117 -17.20 4.73 -3.78
C LEU A 117 -18.55 5.42 -3.90
N GLY A 118 -18.63 6.53 -4.65
CA GLY A 118 -19.83 7.34 -4.84
C GLY A 118 -20.94 6.62 -5.62
N ARG A 119 -22.10 7.26 -5.62
CA ARG A 119 -23.34 6.75 -6.24
C ARG A 119 -23.22 6.54 -7.74
N GLU A 120 -22.32 7.26 -8.40
CA GLU A 120 -22.12 7.18 -9.85
C GLU A 120 -21.39 5.89 -10.29
N VAL A 121 -20.71 5.21 -9.34
CA VAL A 121 -19.96 3.97 -9.60
C VAL A 121 -20.41 2.85 -8.69
N MET A 122 -19.90 2.78 -7.43
CA MET A 122 -20.19 1.65 -6.53
C MET A 122 -21.46 1.83 -5.71
N GLY A 123 -21.87 3.07 -5.43
CA GLY A 123 -22.93 3.33 -4.47
C GLY A 123 -22.66 2.67 -3.12
N ALA A 124 -21.40 2.73 -2.69
CA ALA A 124 -20.95 2.08 -1.47
C ALA A 124 -21.72 2.58 -0.25
N LYS A 125 -21.78 1.75 0.80
CA LYS A 125 -22.47 2.11 2.04
C LYS A 125 -21.50 2.05 3.21
N SER A 126 -21.26 3.22 3.81
CA SER A 126 -20.50 3.41 5.05
C SER A 126 -19.13 2.70 5.07
N ILE A 127 -18.39 2.74 3.95
CA ILE A 127 -17.03 2.20 3.93
C ILE A 127 -16.16 3.03 4.89
N PRO A 128 -15.54 2.42 5.93
CA PRO A 128 -14.69 3.14 6.86
C PRO A 128 -13.45 3.71 6.15
N VAL A 129 -13.25 5.03 6.22
CA VAL A 129 -12.07 5.72 5.72
C VAL A 129 -11.35 6.36 6.90
N TYR A 130 -10.13 5.91 7.16
CA TYR A 130 -9.29 6.35 8.27
C TYR A 130 -8.35 7.44 7.79
N ALA A 131 -8.42 8.62 8.41
CA ALA A 131 -7.68 9.80 8.00
C ALA A 131 -7.19 10.63 9.19
N MET A 132 -6.05 11.28 9.06
CA MET A 132 -5.56 12.26 10.02
C MET A 132 -6.51 13.48 10.10
N PRO A 133 -6.46 14.28 11.18
CA PRO A 133 -7.45 15.33 11.42
C PRO A 133 -7.64 16.33 10.27
N ARG A 134 -6.55 16.85 9.67
CA ARG A 134 -6.64 17.78 8.54
C ARG A 134 -7.18 17.08 7.29
N MET A 135 -6.73 15.84 7.00
CA MET A 135 -7.25 15.03 5.90
C MET A 135 -8.75 14.76 6.08
N LYS A 136 -9.20 14.40 7.30
CA LYS A 136 -10.62 14.22 7.60
C LYS A 136 -11.41 15.52 7.31
N LYS A 137 -10.90 16.68 7.78
CA LYS A 137 -11.52 17.98 7.51
C LYS A 137 -11.58 18.27 6.02
N TYR A 138 -10.48 18.03 5.31
CA TYR A 138 -10.38 18.24 3.87
C TYR A 138 -11.47 17.47 3.12
N LEU A 139 -11.59 16.17 3.36
CA LEU A 139 -12.59 15.31 2.71
C LEU A 139 -14.03 15.72 3.05
N SER A 140 -14.30 16.14 4.29
CA SER A 140 -15.65 16.50 4.71
C SER A 140 -16.12 17.89 4.25
N SER A 141 -15.19 18.78 3.87
CA SER A 141 -15.50 20.17 3.52
C SER A 141 -15.30 20.52 2.04
N ASN A 142 -14.72 19.63 1.24
CA ASN A 142 -14.48 19.89 -0.19
C ASN A 142 -15.25 18.92 -1.08
N GLY A 143 -15.97 19.44 -2.07
CA GLY A 143 -16.52 18.61 -3.14
C GLY A 143 -15.41 18.11 -4.06
N PRO A 144 -15.61 16.92 -4.67
CA PRO A 144 -16.80 16.07 -4.55
C PRO A 144 -16.75 15.11 -3.35
N TRP A 145 -15.66 15.02 -2.58
CA TRP A 145 -15.51 14.06 -1.46
C TRP A 145 -16.50 14.26 -0.34
N SER A 146 -16.89 15.51 -0.05
CA SER A 146 -17.93 15.81 0.95
C SER A 146 -19.28 15.18 0.61
N GLN A 147 -19.58 14.99 -0.67
CA GLN A 147 -20.79 14.27 -1.10
C GLN A 147 -20.75 12.79 -0.68
N LEU A 148 -19.59 12.14 -0.72
CA LEU A 148 -19.43 10.74 -0.27
C LEU A 148 -19.80 10.60 1.22
N VAL A 149 -19.44 11.62 2.02
CA VAL A 149 -19.76 11.65 3.46
C VAL A 149 -21.26 11.92 3.67
N ILE A 150 -21.83 12.90 2.96
CA ILE A 150 -23.24 13.29 3.07
C ILE A 150 -24.17 12.16 2.64
N LEU A 151 -23.77 11.36 1.65
CA LEU A 151 -24.55 10.24 1.11
C LEU A 151 -24.24 8.90 1.80
N ASP A 152 -23.48 8.91 2.90
CA ASP A 152 -23.06 7.71 3.63
C ASP A 152 -22.36 6.66 2.76
N ASN A 153 -21.69 7.10 1.67
CA ASN A 153 -20.85 6.20 0.89
C ASN A 153 -19.58 5.82 1.67
N ILE A 154 -19.04 6.79 2.44
CA ILE A 154 -17.90 6.61 3.34
C ILE A 154 -18.20 7.10 4.75
N GLU A 155 -17.59 6.45 5.74
CA GLU A 155 -17.55 6.88 7.13
C GLU A 155 -16.14 7.34 7.50
N LEU A 156 -15.96 8.63 7.82
CA LEU A 156 -14.65 9.19 8.15
C LEU A 156 -14.26 8.92 9.61
N ASN A 157 -13.25 8.09 9.80
CA ASN A 157 -12.68 7.73 11.09
C ASN A 157 -11.37 8.51 11.34
N LYS A 158 -11.30 9.19 12.50
CA LYS A 158 -10.15 10.03 12.86
C LYS A 158 -8.97 9.18 13.34
N LEU A 159 -7.82 9.33 12.69
CA LEU A 159 -6.53 8.83 13.15
C LEU A 159 -5.86 9.81 14.13
N LYS A 160 -4.92 9.29 14.91
CA LYS A 160 -4.04 10.07 15.79
C LYS A 160 -2.62 9.49 15.70
N ASN A 161 -1.64 10.39 15.53
CA ASN A 161 -0.22 10.03 15.46
C ASN A 161 0.19 9.07 16.60
N GLY A 162 0.83 7.97 16.23
CA GLY A 162 1.30 6.93 17.15
C GLY A 162 0.18 6.09 17.82
N LYS A 163 -1.10 6.34 17.50
CA LYS A 163 -2.20 5.60 18.13
C LYS A 163 -2.56 4.38 17.29
N LYS A 164 -2.39 3.22 17.88
CA LYS A 164 -2.76 1.93 17.27
C LYS A 164 -4.25 1.84 16.98
N VAL A 165 -4.60 1.43 15.76
CA VAL A 165 -5.94 1.01 15.33
C VAL A 165 -5.95 -0.50 15.19
N LYS A 166 -6.84 -1.18 15.88
CA LYS A 166 -7.04 -2.62 15.77
C LYS A 166 -7.86 -2.93 14.51
N LEU A 167 -7.30 -3.68 13.57
CA LEU A 167 -7.99 -4.13 12.38
C LEU A 167 -8.94 -5.29 12.72
N ASN A 168 -8.39 -6.32 13.35
CA ASN A 168 -9.15 -7.45 13.90
C ASN A 168 -8.41 -8.06 15.11
N LYS A 169 -8.68 -9.33 15.45
CA LYS A 169 -8.02 -10.00 16.57
C LYS A 169 -6.52 -10.26 16.32
N ARG A 170 -6.08 -10.28 15.07
CA ARG A 170 -4.73 -10.70 14.65
C ARG A 170 -3.85 -9.54 14.20
N MET A 171 -4.43 -8.44 13.75
CA MET A 171 -3.68 -7.36 13.11
C MET A 171 -4.03 -5.98 13.65
N SER A 172 -3.08 -5.07 13.56
CA SER A 172 -3.25 -3.67 13.86
C SER A 172 -2.43 -2.79 12.92
N ILE A 173 -2.82 -1.53 12.80
CA ILE A 173 -2.11 -0.51 12.04
C ILE A 173 -1.90 0.74 12.89
N THR A 174 -0.74 1.37 12.78
CA THR A 174 -0.38 2.56 13.56
C THR A 174 0.15 3.64 12.63
N PRO A 175 -0.53 4.78 12.48
CA PRO A 175 -0.01 5.91 11.73
C PRO A 175 1.11 6.61 12.51
N PHE A 176 2.10 7.12 11.80
CA PHE A 176 3.12 8.01 12.35
C PHE A 176 3.43 9.14 11.38
N LEU A 177 3.60 10.36 11.90
CA LEU A 177 3.89 11.54 11.10
C LEU A 177 5.26 11.41 10.43
N VAL A 178 5.32 11.84 9.17
CA VAL A 178 6.54 12.04 8.41
C VAL A 178 6.53 13.46 7.80
N PRO A 179 7.68 14.11 7.64
CA PRO A 179 7.75 15.41 6.97
C PRO A 179 7.46 15.25 5.48
N HIS A 180 6.61 16.11 4.95
CA HIS A 180 6.36 16.22 3.52
C HIS A 180 5.72 17.58 3.21
N ARG A 181 5.21 17.78 1.99
CA ARG A 181 4.44 18.98 1.63
C ARG A 181 3.02 18.87 2.17
N ASP A 182 2.77 19.40 3.32
CA ASP A 182 1.50 19.26 4.04
C ASP A 182 0.49 20.36 3.65
N GLU A 183 0.24 20.59 2.37
CA GLU A 183 -0.65 21.68 1.91
C GLU A 183 -2.07 21.52 2.45
N TYR A 184 -2.66 20.34 2.32
CA TYR A 184 -4.06 20.07 2.67
C TYR A 184 -4.25 19.13 3.85
N SER A 185 -3.26 18.30 4.15
CA SER A 185 -3.34 17.30 5.23
C SER A 185 -2.00 17.12 5.91
N GLU A 186 -1.99 16.39 7.01
CA GLU A 186 -0.78 15.75 7.52
C GLU A 186 -0.36 14.64 6.56
N THR A 187 0.95 14.33 6.53
CA THR A 187 1.47 13.13 5.87
C THR A 187 1.89 12.10 6.90
N VAL A 188 1.47 10.85 6.69
CA VAL A 188 1.81 9.73 7.58
C VAL A 188 2.35 8.53 6.82
N GLY A 189 3.30 7.84 7.47
CA GLY A 189 3.58 6.44 7.21
C GLY A 189 2.75 5.55 8.14
N TYR A 190 2.78 4.24 7.88
CA TYR A 190 2.08 3.24 8.69
C TYR A 190 3.00 2.11 9.13
N LYS A 191 2.85 1.69 10.41
CA LYS A 191 3.32 0.39 10.88
C LYS A 191 2.16 -0.58 10.89
N ILE A 192 2.26 -1.67 10.13
CA ILE A 192 1.30 -2.77 10.11
C ILE A 192 1.91 -3.90 10.94
N GLN A 193 1.17 -4.35 11.96
CA GLN A 193 1.59 -5.40 12.86
C GLN A 193 0.67 -6.61 12.70
N GLY A 194 1.23 -7.73 12.34
CA GLY A 194 0.57 -9.04 12.38
C GLY A 194 0.92 -9.83 13.63
N PRO A 195 0.56 -11.13 13.67
CA PRO A 195 0.86 -11.99 14.81
C PRO A 195 2.37 -12.24 15.00
N ASP A 196 3.12 -12.38 13.90
CA ASP A 196 4.52 -12.79 13.94
C ASP A 196 5.47 -11.70 13.43
N LYS A 197 5.02 -10.87 12.49
CA LYS A 197 5.87 -9.91 11.78
C LYS A 197 5.22 -8.54 11.63
N SER A 198 6.07 -7.57 11.32
CA SER A 198 5.70 -6.17 11.12
C SER A 198 6.22 -5.61 9.80
N LEU A 199 5.49 -4.65 9.26
CA LEU A 199 5.84 -3.93 8.03
C LEU A 199 5.70 -2.42 8.25
N ILE A 200 6.73 -1.67 7.83
CA ILE A 200 6.68 -0.22 7.73
C ILE A 200 6.39 0.19 6.29
N PHE A 201 5.47 1.14 6.12
CA PHE A 201 5.13 1.73 4.84
C PHE A 201 5.26 3.25 4.90
N ILE A 202 6.18 3.81 4.13
CA ILE A 202 6.44 5.25 3.99
C ILE A 202 6.54 5.54 2.50
N PRO A 203 5.41 5.69 1.77
CA PRO A 203 5.44 5.90 0.32
C PRO A 203 5.98 7.27 -0.05
N ASP A 204 5.75 8.26 0.81
CA ASP A 204 6.03 9.65 0.55
C ASP A 204 6.61 10.33 1.78
N ILE A 205 7.77 10.93 1.65
CA ILE A 205 8.48 11.64 2.72
C ILE A 205 9.43 12.67 2.09
N ASP A 206 9.70 13.78 2.78
CA ASP A 206 10.79 14.69 2.47
C ASP A 206 12.15 14.05 2.83
N LYS A 207 13.24 14.73 2.61
CA LYS A 207 14.60 14.26 2.94
C LYS A 207 14.66 13.70 4.36
N TRP A 208 15.35 12.59 4.54
CA TRP A 208 15.47 11.90 5.84
C TRP A 208 15.98 12.80 6.97
N GLU A 209 16.77 13.82 6.63
CA GLU A 209 17.36 14.80 7.57
C GLU A 209 16.32 15.75 8.15
N LYS A 210 15.15 15.88 7.50
CA LYS A 210 14.03 16.70 8.00
C LYS A 210 13.12 15.94 8.96
N TRP A 211 13.33 14.62 9.10
CA TRP A 211 12.55 13.81 10.02
C TRP A 211 13.25 13.70 11.38
N ASP A 212 12.50 13.89 12.45
CA ASP A 212 12.97 13.80 13.83
C ASP A 212 13.26 12.36 14.30
N LYS A 213 13.00 11.35 13.44
CA LYS A 213 13.24 9.95 13.72
C LYS A 213 14.31 9.36 12.82
N ASP A 214 14.99 8.33 13.32
CA ASP A 214 16.00 7.61 12.57
C ASP A 214 15.36 6.45 11.80
N ILE A 215 15.31 6.59 10.47
CA ILE A 215 14.80 5.55 9.57
C ILE A 215 15.64 4.26 9.61
N VAL A 216 16.95 4.35 9.93
CA VAL A 216 17.81 3.17 10.02
C VAL A 216 17.36 2.28 11.19
N ASN A 217 17.11 2.87 12.34
CA ASN A 217 16.59 2.16 13.51
C ASN A 217 15.18 1.61 13.24
N ILE A 218 14.29 2.43 12.67
CA ILE A 218 12.93 2.00 12.34
C ILE A 218 12.93 0.80 11.36
N ALA A 219 13.78 0.83 10.33
CA ALA A 219 13.87 -0.27 9.38
C ALA A 219 14.43 -1.55 10.01
N SER A 220 15.43 -1.44 10.90
CA SER A 220 16.02 -2.59 11.59
C SER A 220 15.08 -3.26 12.58
N GLU A 221 14.22 -2.48 13.25
CA GLU A 221 13.23 -2.95 14.25
C GLU A 221 11.99 -3.63 13.63
N ASN A 222 11.88 -3.65 12.31
CA ASN A 222 10.74 -4.25 11.62
C ASN A 222 11.19 -5.33 10.63
N ASP A 223 10.28 -6.22 10.25
CA ASP A 223 10.60 -7.35 9.35
C ASP A 223 10.62 -6.92 7.89
N TYR A 224 9.87 -5.88 7.55
CA TYR A 224 9.81 -5.32 6.19
C TYR A 224 9.69 -3.79 6.25
N ALA A 225 10.31 -3.11 5.29
CA ALA A 225 10.20 -1.67 5.12
C ALA A 225 9.98 -1.33 3.64
N LEU A 226 8.81 -0.83 3.30
CA LEU A 226 8.48 -0.29 1.99
C LEU A 226 8.58 1.22 2.08
N ILE A 227 9.59 1.81 1.45
CA ILE A 227 9.94 3.22 1.63
C ILE A 227 10.02 3.97 0.30
N ASP A 228 9.91 5.28 0.39
CA ASP A 228 9.99 6.20 -0.73
C ASP A 228 11.21 5.93 -1.63
N GLY A 229 10.93 5.73 -2.89
CA GLY A 229 11.89 5.53 -3.96
C GLY A 229 11.55 6.35 -5.19
N SER A 230 10.90 7.51 -5.02
CA SER A 230 10.35 8.33 -6.11
C SER A 230 11.38 8.60 -7.20
N PHE A 231 12.59 9.00 -6.83
CA PHE A 231 13.68 9.24 -7.78
C PHE A 231 14.90 8.42 -7.42
N TYR A 232 15.60 7.94 -8.43
CA TYR A 232 16.85 7.22 -8.24
C TYR A 232 18.01 8.18 -7.92
N THR A 233 18.13 9.27 -8.74
CA THR A 233 19.15 10.31 -8.58
C THR A 233 18.59 11.70 -8.90
N ALA A 234 19.41 12.73 -8.71
CA ALA A 234 19.09 14.12 -9.06
C ALA A 234 19.04 14.40 -10.59
N ASN A 235 19.26 13.43 -11.46
CA ASN A 235 19.38 13.67 -12.91
C ASN A 235 18.13 13.31 -13.73
N GLU A 236 17.02 12.95 -13.08
CA GLU A 236 15.85 12.39 -13.77
C GLU A 236 14.94 13.43 -14.42
N LEU A 237 14.96 14.67 -13.95
CA LEU A 237 14.16 15.77 -14.47
C LEU A 237 15.07 16.90 -14.98
N PRO A 238 15.58 16.81 -16.22
CA PRO A 238 16.44 17.85 -16.78
C PRO A 238 15.73 19.23 -16.77
N GLY A 239 16.44 20.25 -16.34
CA GLY A 239 15.94 21.63 -16.26
C GLY A 239 15.15 21.96 -14.99
N ARG A 240 15.04 21.02 -14.04
CA ARG A 240 14.46 21.25 -12.71
C ARG A 240 15.53 21.17 -11.64
N ASP A 241 15.48 22.07 -10.67
CA ASP A 241 16.32 21.94 -9.47
C ASP A 241 15.79 20.76 -8.61
N MET A 242 16.52 19.66 -8.66
CA MET A 242 16.15 18.45 -7.94
C MET A 242 16.40 18.54 -6.43
N SER A 243 17.14 19.55 -5.95
CA SER A 243 17.34 19.78 -4.51
C SER A 243 16.06 20.26 -3.83
N GLU A 244 15.15 20.89 -4.60
CA GLU A 244 13.83 21.33 -4.13
C GLU A 244 12.79 20.19 -4.09
N ILE A 245 13.12 19.02 -4.64
CA ILE A 245 12.22 17.87 -4.68
C ILE A 245 12.14 17.25 -3.28
N PRO A 246 10.94 17.21 -2.67
CA PRO A 246 10.77 16.73 -1.30
C PRO A 246 10.69 15.18 -1.22
N HIS A 247 11.71 14.52 -1.74
CA HIS A 247 11.88 13.07 -1.66
C HIS A 247 13.36 12.72 -1.47
N PRO A 248 13.70 11.73 -0.63
CA PRO A 248 15.05 11.18 -0.61
C PRO A 248 15.27 10.40 -1.91
N PHE A 249 16.42 10.60 -2.56
CA PHE A 249 16.76 9.76 -3.71
C PHE A 249 17.13 8.35 -3.24
N ILE A 250 16.91 7.35 -4.10
CA ILE A 250 17.28 5.97 -3.77
C ILE A 250 18.75 5.86 -3.40
N ILE A 251 19.64 6.56 -4.13
CA ILE A 251 21.10 6.56 -3.81
C ILE A 251 21.40 7.19 -2.44
N GLU A 252 20.67 8.23 -2.02
CA GLU A 252 20.79 8.83 -0.68
C GLU A 252 20.34 7.86 0.39
N SER A 253 19.19 7.21 0.19
CA SER A 253 18.66 6.19 1.09
C SER A 253 19.61 5.00 1.21
N MET A 254 20.15 4.48 0.10
CA MET A 254 21.15 3.40 0.13
C MET A 254 22.41 3.80 0.89
N ALA A 255 22.88 5.05 0.75
CA ALA A 255 24.01 5.57 1.51
C ALA A 255 23.72 5.66 3.01
N LYS A 256 22.51 6.11 3.38
CA LYS A 256 22.04 6.18 4.78
C LYS A 256 21.97 4.81 5.44
N PHE A 257 21.53 3.79 4.71
CA PHE A 257 21.45 2.41 5.19
C PHE A 257 22.76 1.62 5.05
N LYS A 258 23.89 2.26 4.70
CA LYS A 258 25.16 1.57 4.41
C LYS A 258 25.64 0.69 5.57
N SER A 259 25.44 1.11 6.81
CA SER A 259 25.85 0.40 8.02
C SER A 259 25.02 -0.82 8.38
N LEU A 260 23.85 -0.99 7.79
CA LEU A 260 22.98 -2.15 8.04
C LEU A 260 23.63 -3.46 7.55
N SER A 261 23.28 -4.55 8.23
CA SER A 261 23.62 -5.90 7.77
C SER A 261 22.95 -6.19 6.41
N ASN A 262 23.47 -7.17 5.67
CA ASN A 262 22.82 -7.60 4.42
C ASN A 262 21.38 -8.11 4.65
N ASN A 263 21.13 -8.77 5.77
CA ASN A 263 19.79 -9.21 6.14
C ASN A 263 18.82 -8.04 6.37
N ASP A 264 19.28 -6.95 7.00
CA ASP A 264 18.45 -5.79 7.23
C ASP A 264 18.24 -4.97 5.94
N LYS A 265 19.25 -4.86 5.09
CA LYS A 265 19.11 -4.25 3.76
C LYS A 265 18.08 -5.00 2.91
N PHE A 266 18.07 -6.33 2.97
CA PHE A 266 17.13 -7.17 2.22
C PHE A 266 15.66 -6.97 2.63
N LYS A 267 15.38 -6.46 3.83
CA LYS A 267 14.03 -6.09 4.29
C LYS A 267 13.50 -4.84 3.61
N ILE A 268 14.37 -3.99 3.04
CA ILE A 268 14.05 -2.68 2.50
C ILE A 268 13.69 -2.80 1.02
N HIS A 269 12.51 -2.29 0.68
CA HIS A 269 11.96 -2.28 -0.66
C HIS A 269 11.60 -0.84 -1.05
N PHE A 270 12.19 -0.33 -2.11
CA PHE A 270 11.81 0.96 -2.67
C PHE A 270 10.48 0.86 -3.41
N ILE A 271 9.59 1.83 -3.17
CA ILE A 271 8.25 1.91 -3.76
C ILE A 271 7.96 3.37 -4.17
N HIS A 272 6.82 3.67 -4.77
CA HIS A 272 6.42 5.01 -5.16
C HIS A 272 7.29 5.64 -6.26
N LEU A 273 7.70 4.84 -7.26
CA LEU A 273 8.67 5.25 -8.27
C LEU A 273 8.03 6.20 -9.31
N ASN A 274 8.67 7.35 -9.53
CA ASN A 274 8.27 8.28 -10.60
C ASN A 274 8.44 7.60 -11.97
N HIS A 275 7.63 8.02 -12.95
CA HIS A 275 7.67 7.45 -14.30
C HIS A 275 9.04 7.57 -14.98
N THR A 276 9.89 8.53 -14.56
CA THR A 276 11.27 8.72 -15.07
C THR A 276 12.29 7.84 -14.37
N ASN A 277 11.92 7.23 -13.23
CA ASN A 277 12.87 6.45 -12.43
C ASN A 277 13.39 5.24 -13.23
N PRO A 278 14.71 5.14 -13.45
CA PRO A 278 15.30 4.05 -14.23
C PRO A 278 15.13 2.67 -13.57
N ALA A 279 14.84 2.63 -12.27
CA ALA A 279 14.57 1.37 -11.56
C ALA A 279 13.25 0.69 -12.01
N LEU A 280 12.37 1.40 -12.72
CA LEU A 280 11.18 0.81 -13.37
C LEU A 280 11.50 -0.01 -14.63
N THR A 281 12.72 0.11 -15.15
CA THR A 281 13.15 -0.63 -16.34
C THR A 281 13.90 -1.89 -15.92
N ASN A 282 13.40 -3.04 -16.36
CA ASN A 282 14.03 -4.32 -16.05
C ASN A 282 15.48 -4.37 -16.54
N ASN A 283 16.37 -4.88 -15.68
CA ASN A 283 17.80 -5.01 -15.94
C ASN A 283 18.52 -3.69 -16.21
N SER A 284 17.96 -2.55 -15.82
CA SER A 284 18.66 -1.27 -15.84
C SER A 284 19.86 -1.26 -14.87
N ASN A 285 20.82 -0.38 -15.13
CA ASN A 285 21.95 -0.20 -14.20
C ASN A 285 21.46 0.18 -12.80
N ALA A 286 20.43 1.03 -12.68
CA ALA A 286 19.84 1.41 -11.40
C ALA A 286 19.25 0.20 -10.67
N GLN A 287 18.46 -0.62 -11.37
CA GLN A 287 17.87 -1.83 -10.77
C GLN A 287 18.96 -2.83 -10.33
N ASN A 288 19.98 -3.02 -11.15
CA ASN A 288 21.10 -3.90 -10.82
C ASN A 288 21.89 -3.37 -9.63
N GLN A 289 22.15 -2.07 -9.55
CA GLN A 289 22.88 -1.46 -8.43
C GLN A 289 22.11 -1.60 -7.12
N ILE A 290 20.78 -1.36 -7.11
CA ILE A 290 19.92 -1.56 -5.94
C ILE A 290 20.05 -3.01 -5.44
N LYS A 291 19.87 -3.98 -6.32
CA LYS A 291 19.94 -5.41 -5.97
C LYS A 291 21.33 -5.85 -5.49
N ASN A 292 22.37 -5.43 -6.19
CA ASN A 292 23.75 -5.80 -5.86
C ASN A 292 24.23 -5.22 -4.52
N THR A 293 23.60 -4.14 -4.05
CA THR A 293 23.87 -3.55 -2.74
C THR A 293 22.98 -4.11 -1.62
N GLY A 294 22.14 -5.11 -1.93
CA GLY A 294 21.35 -5.85 -0.98
C GLY A 294 19.93 -5.32 -0.76
N PHE A 295 19.51 -4.29 -1.49
CA PHE A 295 18.17 -3.72 -1.41
C PHE A 295 17.22 -4.29 -2.46
N ASN A 296 15.94 -3.99 -2.32
CA ASN A 296 14.89 -4.47 -3.21
C ASN A 296 14.06 -3.31 -3.80
N ILE A 297 13.33 -3.63 -4.85
CA ILE A 297 12.28 -2.79 -5.42
C ILE A 297 10.98 -3.56 -5.26
N ALA A 298 9.96 -2.92 -4.70
CA ALA A 298 8.65 -3.53 -4.56
C ALA A 298 8.05 -3.88 -5.93
N GLN A 299 7.31 -4.98 -6.00
CA GLN A 299 6.66 -5.42 -7.22
C GLN A 299 5.16 -5.61 -6.99
N ARG A 300 4.34 -5.22 -7.96
CA ARG A 300 2.90 -5.49 -7.90
C ARG A 300 2.64 -6.98 -7.74
N GLY A 301 1.76 -7.34 -6.80
CA GLY A 301 1.45 -8.72 -6.45
C GLY A 301 2.41 -9.36 -5.44
N GLN A 302 3.52 -8.70 -5.09
CA GLN A 302 4.41 -9.17 -4.03
C GLN A 302 3.67 -9.16 -2.68
N ALA A 303 3.76 -10.28 -1.96
CA ALA A 303 3.12 -10.45 -0.66
C ALA A 303 4.15 -10.60 0.46
N PHE A 304 3.89 -9.92 1.58
CA PHE A 304 4.69 -9.93 2.80
C PHE A 304 3.86 -10.55 3.93
N LYS A 305 4.22 -11.75 4.38
CA LYS A 305 3.54 -12.42 5.50
C LYS A 305 3.81 -11.66 6.80
N LEU A 306 2.76 -11.53 7.61
CA LEU A 306 2.79 -10.82 8.90
C LEU A 306 2.75 -11.73 10.12
#